data_4369b7cfd3cd0ac0b0567153ef167301
#
_entry.id   4369b7cfd3cd0ac0b0567153ef167301
#
_cell.length_a   1.000
_cell.length_b   1.000
_cell.length_c   1.000
_cell.angle_alpha   90.00
_cell.angle_beta   90.00
_cell.angle_gamma   90.00
#
_symmetry.space_group_name_H-M   'P 1'
#
loop_
_entity.id
_entity.type
_entity.pdbx_description
1 polymer ?
#
loop_
_entity_poly.entity_id
_entity_poly.type
_entity_poly.pdbx_seq_one_letter_code
_entity_poly.pdbx_strand_id
1 'polypeptide(L)'
;VGSVYTAKDVFESEQVKSRKALVDIDDPDVGTYQFARGPVMLSDSPEIETNPAPDLGQHTMNILSEILQYSDEKIDKLAKSGTIGINAKI
;
A
#
# COMPACT_ATOMS: atom_id res chain seq x y z
N VAL A 1 -5.26 26.63 -24.42
CA VAL A 1 -6.60 26.26 -23.92
C VAL A 1 -6.57 24.77 -23.61
N GLY A 2 -6.93 24.40 -22.37
CA GLY A 2 -7.03 23.02 -21.94
C GLY A 2 -8.44 22.69 -21.44
N SER A 3 -8.80 21.41 -21.54
CA SER A 3 -10.07 20.92 -21.01
C SER A 3 -10.00 20.75 -19.49
N VAL A 4 -11.08 21.06 -18.79
CA VAL A 4 -11.22 20.75 -17.39
C VAL A 4 -11.86 19.37 -17.27
N TYR A 5 -11.12 18.41 -16.71
CA TYR A 5 -11.57 17.02 -16.61
C TYR A 5 -12.31 16.76 -15.30
N THR A 6 -13.37 15.98 -15.38
CA THR A 6 -13.97 15.31 -14.23
C THR A 6 -13.16 14.04 -13.89
N ALA A 7 -13.40 13.43 -12.74
CA ALA A 7 -12.78 12.15 -12.40
C ALA A 7 -13.07 11.07 -13.46
N LYS A 8 -14.30 11.02 -13.99
CA LYS A 8 -14.67 10.12 -15.08
C LYS A 8 -13.80 10.32 -16.32
N ASP A 9 -13.61 11.58 -16.73
CA ASP A 9 -12.79 11.92 -17.91
C ASP A 9 -11.35 11.44 -17.73
N VAL A 10 -10.79 11.54 -16.52
CA VAL A 10 -9.44 11.06 -16.21
C VAL A 10 -9.37 9.54 -16.37
N PHE A 11 -10.33 8.79 -15.82
CA PHE A 11 -10.36 7.33 -15.94
C PHE A 11 -10.52 6.85 -17.40
N GLU A 12 -11.20 7.61 -18.23
CA GLU A 12 -11.46 7.27 -19.63
C GLU A 12 -10.40 7.83 -20.59
N SER A 13 -9.50 8.69 -20.12
CA SER A 13 -8.49 9.37 -20.96
C SER A 13 -7.47 8.39 -21.55
N GLU A 14 -7.31 8.43 -22.86
CA GLU A 14 -6.27 7.67 -23.57
C GLU A 14 -4.85 8.06 -23.12
N GLN A 15 -4.60 9.31 -22.82
CA GLN A 15 -3.31 9.79 -22.31
C GLN A 15 -3.00 9.17 -20.93
N VAL A 16 -3.97 9.14 -20.03
CA VAL A 16 -3.82 8.55 -18.71
C VAL A 16 -3.55 7.03 -18.82
N LYS A 17 -4.27 6.35 -19.71
CA LYS A 17 -4.08 4.92 -19.97
C LYS A 17 -2.71 4.62 -20.58
N SER A 18 -2.29 5.39 -21.60
CA SER A 18 -1.02 5.17 -22.29
C SER A 18 0.19 5.43 -21.39
N ARG A 19 0.07 6.34 -20.44
CA ARG A 19 1.10 6.63 -19.43
C ARG A 19 1.06 5.69 -18.24
N LYS A 20 0.10 4.77 -18.19
CA LYS A 20 -0.14 3.89 -17.03
C LYS A 20 -0.21 4.68 -15.73
N ALA A 21 -0.87 5.84 -15.77
CA ALA A 21 -0.96 6.76 -14.64
C ALA A 21 -1.90 6.26 -13.53
N LEU A 22 -2.78 5.32 -13.85
CA LEU A 22 -3.62 4.61 -12.90
C LEU A 22 -3.20 3.15 -12.84
N VAL A 23 -3.17 2.60 -11.64
CA VAL A 23 -2.84 1.19 -11.36
C VAL A 23 -3.96 0.54 -10.59
N ASP A 24 -4.18 -0.74 -10.86
CA ASP A 24 -5.15 -1.53 -10.12
C ASP A 24 -4.54 -2.02 -8.81
N ILE A 25 -5.30 -1.89 -7.74
CA ILE A 25 -4.95 -2.42 -6.42
C ILE A 25 -6.03 -3.42 -6.01
N ASP A 26 -5.60 -4.63 -5.71
CA ASP A 26 -6.47 -5.68 -5.20
C ASP A 26 -6.46 -5.64 -3.67
N ASP A 27 -7.59 -5.23 -3.12
CA ASP A 27 -7.77 -5.14 -1.67
C ASP A 27 -8.71 -6.26 -1.21
N PRO A 28 -8.34 -7.04 -0.19
CA PRO A 28 -9.15 -8.18 0.27
C PRO A 28 -10.50 -7.78 0.87
N ASP A 29 -10.64 -6.54 1.35
CA ASP A 29 -11.86 -6.07 2.01
C ASP A 29 -12.82 -5.33 1.06
N VAL A 30 -12.28 -4.59 0.07
CA VAL A 30 -13.10 -3.74 -0.81
C VAL A 30 -13.07 -4.15 -2.28
N GLY A 31 -12.24 -5.12 -2.64
CA GLY A 31 -12.07 -5.55 -4.03
C GLY A 31 -11.04 -4.72 -4.80
N THR A 32 -11.06 -4.83 -6.12
CA THR A 32 -10.12 -4.12 -7.00
C THR A 32 -10.55 -2.67 -7.20
N TYR A 33 -9.64 -1.75 -7.01
CA TYR A 33 -9.85 -0.32 -7.31
C TYR A 33 -8.63 0.27 -8.02
N GLN A 34 -8.84 1.39 -8.71
CA GLN A 34 -7.76 2.11 -9.37
C GLN A 34 -7.21 3.23 -8.50
N PHE A 35 -5.89 3.34 -8.48
CA PHE A 35 -5.18 4.36 -7.73
C PHE A 35 -4.14 5.07 -8.61
N ALA A 36 -3.84 6.31 -8.29
CA ALA A 36 -2.83 7.07 -9.02
C ALA A 36 -1.43 6.53 -8.75
N ARG A 37 -0.71 6.19 -9.82
CA ARG A 37 0.70 5.80 -9.74
C ARG A 37 1.56 7.04 -9.49
N GLY A 38 2.70 6.87 -8.82
CA GLY A 38 3.71 7.92 -8.71
C GLY A 38 4.16 8.41 -10.10
N PRO A 39 4.35 9.73 -10.30
CA PRO A 39 4.65 10.29 -11.62
C PRO A 39 6.08 9.99 -12.10
N VAL A 40 6.98 9.62 -11.21
CA VAL A 40 8.38 9.37 -11.54
C VAL A 40 8.54 7.99 -12.17
N MET A 41 9.16 7.94 -13.34
CA MET A 41 9.46 6.71 -14.07
C MET A 41 10.97 6.62 -14.28
N LEU A 42 11.58 5.55 -13.81
CA LEU A 42 13.01 5.28 -13.94
C LEU A 42 13.20 4.08 -14.88
N SER A 43 13.98 4.28 -15.95
CA SER A 43 14.16 3.26 -17.00
C SER A 43 14.85 2.00 -16.50
N ASP A 44 15.76 2.12 -15.55
CA ASP A 44 16.56 1.02 -15.03
C ASP A 44 16.03 0.44 -13.72
N SER A 45 14.86 0.91 -13.26
CA SER A 45 14.23 0.39 -12.05
C SER A 45 13.05 -0.52 -12.42
N PRO A 46 12.84 -1.61 -11.69
CA PRO A 46 11.65 -2.43 -11.87
C PRO A 46 10.38 -1.63 -11.53
N GLU A 47 9.26 -2.04 -12.09
CA GLU A 47 7.97 -1.50 -11.70
C GLU A 47 7.72 -1.78 -10.22
N ILE A 48 7.21 -0.77 -9.51
CA ILE A 48 6.86 -0.91 -8.09
C ILE A 48 5.58 -1.75 -8.00
N GLU A 49 5.63 -2.78 -7.17
CA GLU A 49 4.43 -3.54 -6.83
C GLU A 49 3.41 -2.64 -6.13
N THR A 50 2.17 -2.75 -6.56
CA THR A 50 1.06 -2.01 -5.95
C THR A 50 0.35 -2.91 -4.95
N ASN A 51 0.41 -2.53 -3.69
CA ASN A 51 -0.24 -3.26 -2.61
C ASN A 51 -1.28 -2.36 -1.94
N PRO A 52 -2.35 -2.92 -1.38
CA PRO A 52 -3.28 -2.15 -0.58
C PRO A 52 -2.61 -1.57 0.66
N ALA A 53 -3.17 -0.50 1.19
CA ALA A 53 -2.69 0.07 2.44
C ALA A 53 -2.79 -0.97 3.57
N PRO A 54 -1.76 -1.13 4.41
CA PRO A 54 -1.82 -2.09 5.49
C PRO A 54 -2.78 -1.64 6.58
N ASP A 55 -3.40 -2.61 7.24
CA ASP A 55 -4.17 -2.37 8.44
C ASP A 55 -3.29 -1.94 9.62
N LEU A 56 -3.89 -1.25 10.56
CA LEU A 56 -3.19 -0.82 11.78
C LEU A 56 -2.65 -2.04 12.54
N GLY A 57 -1.32 -2.06 12.76
CA GLY A 57 -0.66 -3.15 13.46
C GLY A 57 -0.41 -4.41 12.64
N GLN A 58 -0.71 -4.41 11.34
CA GLN A 58 -0.54 -5.58 10.47
C GLN A 58 0.91 -6.10 10.42
N HIS A 59 1.87 -5.21 10.42
CA HIS A 59 3.29 -5.54 10.31
C HIS A 59 4.07 -5.43 11.63
N THR A 60 3.40 -5.20 12.74
CA THR A 60 4.05 -5.00 14.05
C THR A 60 4.97 -6.17 14.40
N MET A 61 4.47 -7.40 14.29
CA MET A 61 5.26 -8.60 14.59
C MET A 61 6.50 -8.70 13.71
N ASN A 62 6.33 -8.53 12.39
CA ASN A 62 7.43 -8.66 11.43
C ASN A 62 8.53 -7.62 11.68
N ILE A 63 8.16 -6.37 11.95
CA ILE A 63 9.13 -5.31 12.22
C ILE A 63 9.91 -5.58 13.50
N LEU A 64 9.21 -5.97 14.56
CA LEU A 64 9.85 -6.23 15.86
C LEU A 64 10.74 -7.47 15.83
N SER A 65 10.33 -8.53 15.15
CA SER A 65 11.11 -9.77 15.08
C SER A 65 12.22 -9.73 14.03
N GLU A 66 11.93 -9.29 12.82
CA GLU A 66 12.87 -9.38 11.70
C GLU A 66 13.86 -8.20 11.65
N ILE A 67 13.39 -6.98 11.90
CA ILE A 67 14.23 -5.78 11.82
C ILE A 67 14.91 -5.50 13.15
N LEU A 68 14.15 -5.45 14.24
CA LEU A 68 14.67 -5.15 15.57
C LEU A 68 15.19 -6.37 16.33
N GLN A 69 14.95 -7.57 15.79
CA GLN A 69 15.40 -8.84 16.37
C GLN A 69 14.99 -9.04 17.85
N TYR A 70 13.78 -8.59 18.18
CA TYR A 70 13.22 -8.82 19.51
C TYR A 70 12.79 -10.28 19.64
N SER A 71 13.00 -10.86 20.83
CA SER A 71 12.49 -12.19 21.15
C SER A 71 10.97 -12.20 21.24
N ASP A 72 10.37 -13.36 20.96
CA ASP A 72 8.91 -13.54 21.07
C ASP A 72 8.40 -13.20 22.48
N GLU A 73 9.18 -13.54 23.51
CA GLU A 73 8.86 -13.20 24.90
C GLU A 73 8.79 -11.69 25.13
N LYS A 74 9.71 -10.94 24.55
CA LYS A 74 9.74 -9.48 24.66
C LYS A 74 8.55 -8.85 23.93
N ILE A 75 8.23 -9.34 22.74
CA ILE A 75 7.08 -8.87 21.95
C ILE A 75 5.78 -9.15 22.70
N ASP A 76 5.66 -10.32 23.29
CA ASP A 76 4.50 -10.74 24.08
C ASP A 76 4.28 -9.84 25.30
N LYS A 77 5.34 -9.50 26.00
CA LYS A 77 5.29 -8.55 27.12
C LYS A 77 4.82 -7.16 26.69
N LEU A 78 5.31 -6.67 25.55
CA LEU A 78 4.91 -5.37 25.02
C LEU A 78 3.44 -5.37 24.59
N ALA A 79 2.95 -6.46 24.02
CA ALA A 79 1.55 -6.61 23.62
C ALA A 79 0.64 -6.67 24.86
N LYS A 80 1.01 -7.45 25.88
CA LYS A 80 0.24 -7.58 27.14
C LYS A 80 0.20 -6.28 27.94
N SER A 81 1.26 -5.48 27.89
CA SER A 81 1.29 -4.16 28.53
C SER A 81 0.50 -3.08 27.79
N GLY A 82 0.01 -3.37 26.57
CA GLY A 82 -0.69 -2.41 25.74
C GLY A 82 0.21 -1.38 25.05
N THR A 83 1.52 -1.58 25.10
CA THR A 83 2.50 -0.68 24.44
C THR A 83 2.44 -0.78 22.92
N ILE A 84 2.15 -1.98 22.41
CA ILE A 84 2.01 -2.25 20.98
C ILE A 84 0.66 -2.90 20.67
N GLY A 85 0.14 -2.61 19.47
CA GLY A 85 -1.00 -3.31 18.91
C GLY A 85 -0.53 -4.33 17.88
N ILE A 86 -1.11 -5.52 17.91
CA ILE A 86 -0.87 -6.57 16.93
C ILE A 86 -2.18 -6.87 16.23
N ASN A 87 -2.20 -6.76 14.91
CA ASN A 87 -3.35 -7.17 14.11
C ASN A 87 -3.17 -8.64 13.71
N ALA A 88 -4.12 -9.47 14.13
CA ALA A 88 -4.13 -10.89 13.81
C ALA A 88 -4.69 -11.21 12.40
N LYS A 89 -5.20 -10.23 11.69
CA LYS A 89 -5.60 -10.37 10.29
C LYS A 89 -4.36 -10.42 9.40
N ILE A 90 -3.86 -11.57 9.17
CA ILE A 90 -2.82 -11.79 8.15
C ILE A 90 -3.42 -12.64 7.05
#